data_4ac5fa0b12c90ea2f76960e5404ec518
#
_entry.id   4ac5fa0b12c90ea2f76960e5404ec518
#
_cell.length_a   1.000
_cell.length_b   1.000
_cell.length_c   1.000
_cell.angle_alpha   90.00
_cell.angle_beta   90.00
_cell.angle_gamma   90.00
#
_symmetry.space_group_name_H-M   'P 1'
#
loop_
_entity.id
_entity.type
_entity.pdbx_description
1 polymer ?
#
loop_
_entity_poly.entity_id
_entity_poly.type
_entity_poly.pdbx_seq_one_letter_code
_entity_poly.pdbx_strand_id
1 'polypeptide(L)'
;MNPLAEHLKFYQELGVAGISRDTKWRDRESGACPERADDQASRGEPIAVPVTLARSAAEALAGIREEIGDCTRCKLHTLGRTQIVFGVGNPNADLMFVGEAPGADEDIQGVPFVGRAGQLLTRMIEAMGFKRDEVYIANVLKCRPPGNRNPEPDEFATCEPFLFQQLASIEPQVVIALGAFAARTLLKTDAPISRLRGRIFDYRGAKLIPTFHPSFLLRSPANKREAWDDLKLALSILGRPVPGTPLSAAE
;
A
#
# COMPACT_ATOMS: atom_id res chain seq x y z
N MET A 1 21.65 23.04 6.90
CA MET A 1 21.75 22.22 5.67
C MET A 1 21.02 22.97 4.56
N ASN A 2 21.58 23.03 3.36
CA ASN A 2 21.04 23.85 2.28
C ASN A 2 19.94 23.05 1.53
N PRO A 3 18.67 23.46 1.58
CA PRO A 3 17.57 22.73 0.96
C PRO A 3 17.72 22.55 -0.57
N LEU A 4 18.48 23.43 -1.20
CA LEU A 4 18.78 23.35 -2.63
C LEU A 4 19.69 22.15 -2.96
N ALA A 5 20.63 21.82 -2.09
CA ALA A 5 21.54 20.69 -2.28
C ALA A 5 20.83 19.34 -2.16
N GLU A 6 19.84 19.22 -1.28
CA GLU A 6 19.01 18.03 -1.15
C GLU A 6 18.09 17.85 -2.37
N HIS A 7 17.53 18.95 -2.90
CA HIS A 7 16.73 18.91 -4.13
C HIS A 7 17.54 18.45 -5.35
N LEU A 8 18.75 18.95 -5.49
CA LEU A 8 19.66 18.56 -6.59
C LEU A 8 20.08 17.08 -6.49
N LYS A 9 20.29 16.57 -5.29
CA LYS A 9 20.60 15.17 -5.04
C LYS A 9 19.42 14.26 -5.40
N PHE A 10 18.21 14.67 -5.09
CA PHE A 10 16.98 13.97 -5.46
C PHE A 10 16.82 13.87 -6.99
N TYR A 11 17.09 14.93 -7.76
CA TYR A 11 17.06 14.87 -9.22
C TYR A 11 18.17 14.00 -9.82
N GLN A 12 19.34 13.95 -9.20
CA GLN A 12 20.42 13.03 -9.59
C GLN A 12 20.03 11.56 -9.37
N GLU A 13 19.36 11.25 -8.28
CA GLU A 13 18.83 9.91 -7.98
C GLU A 13 17.72 9.48 -8.96
N LEU A 14 17.01 10.44 -9.54
CA LEU A 14 16.03 10.20 -10.62
C LEU A 14 16.66 10.06 -12.01
N GLY A 15 18.00 10.05 -12.13
CA GLY A 15 18.70 9.91 -13.41
C GLY A 15 18.70 11.17 -14.29
N VAL A 16 18.33 12.32 -13.74
CA VAL A 16 18.41 13.61 -14.46
C VAL A 16 19.86 14.08 -14.47
N ALA A 17 20.57 13.76 -15.53
CA ALA A 17 21.98 14.14 -15.73
C ALA A 17 22.09 15.53 -16.36
N GLY A 18 21.89 16.57 -15.57
CA GLY A 18 22.25 17.92 -15.94
C GLY A 18 21.08 18.90 -16.14
N ILE A 19 21.28 20.10 -15.62
CA ILE A 19 20.47 21.28 -15.92
C ILE A 19 21.16 21.96 -17.12
N SER A 20 20.40 22.24 -18.18
CA SER A 20 20.93 22.98 -19.33
C SER A 20 21.54 24.31 -18.86
N ARG A 21 22.81 24.55 -19.23
CA ARG A 21 23.50 25.82 -18.98
C ARG A 21 23.29 26.85 -20.11
N ASP A 22 22.34 26.61 -21.01
CA ASP A 22 22.03 27.52 -22.09
C ASP A 22 21.48 28.83 -21.52
N THR A 23 22.17 29.93 -21.79
CA THR A 23 21.81 31.27 -21.32
C THR A 23 20.44 31.74 -21.77
N LYS A 24 19.90 31.18 -22.84
CA LYS A 24 18.53 31.41 -23.31
C LYS A 24 17.43 31.12 -22.29
N TRP A 25 17.73 30.34 -21.22
CA TRP A 25 16.80 30.06 -20.13
C TRP A 25 16.85 31.11 -19.01
N ARG A 26 17.88 31.98 -19.00
CA ARG A 26 18.01 33.06 -18.00
C ARG A 26 17.29 34.34 -18.40
N ASP A 27 17.08 34.57 -19.68
CA ASP A 27 16.55 35.83 -20.21
C ASP A 27 15.06 35.75 -20.55
N ARG A 28 14.33 34.82 -19.92
CA ARG A 28 12.86 34.81 -19.99
C ARG A 28 12.27 35.88 -19.08
N GLU A 29 12.35 37.14 -19.51
CA GLU A 29 11.33 38.11 -19.13
C GLU A 29 9.99 37.69 -19.75
N SER A 30 8.97 37.69 -18.88
CA SER A 30 7.58 37.38 -19.12
C SER A 30 7.08 37.57 -20.57
N GLY A 31 6.66 36.48 -21.22
CA GLY A 31 5.53 36.56 -22.14
C GLY A 31 5.78 36.55 -23.62
N ALA A 32 6.62 35.72 -24.20
CA ALA A 32 6.45 35.27 -25.58
C ALA A 32 7.27 34.00 -25.86
N CYS A 33 6.59 32.93 -26.23
CA CYS A 33 7.20 31.75 -26.82
C CYS A 33 7.66 32.15 -28.24
N PRO A 34 8.94 31.97 -28.64
CA PRO A 34 9.32 32.22 -30.03
C PRO A 34 8.59 31.19 -30.93
N GLU A 35 7.86 31.71 -31.92
CA GLU A 35 7.26 30.90 -32.99
C GLU A 35 8.37 30.11 -33.69
N ARG A 36 8.24 28.79 -33.71
CA ARG A 36 9.08 27.94 -34.57
C ARG A 36 8.61 28.14 -36.01
N ALA A 37 9.49 28.65 -36.83
CA ALA A 37 9.34 28.61 -38.27
C ALA A 37 9.39 27.15 -38.75
N ASP A 38 8.39 26.79 -39.54
CA ASP A 38 8.32 25.68 -40.48
C ASP A 38 8.58 24.25 -39.94
N ASP A 39 7.51 23.66 -39.40
CA ASP A 39 7.26 22.23 -39.62
C ASP A 39 5.75 22.00 -39.82
N GLN A 40 5.33 22.05 -41.07
CA GLN A 40 4.01 21.61 -41.53
C GLN A 40 4.03 20.08 -41.65
N ALA A 41 4.06 19.36 -40.53
CA ALA A 41 3.77 17.94 -40.47
C ALA A 41 2.70 17.71 -39.40
N SER A 42 1.48 17.42 -39.88
CA SER A 42 0.37 16.78 -39.17
C SER A 42 0.25 17.13 -37.68
N ARG A 43 -0.41 18.23 -37.37
CA ARG A 43 -0.99 18.49 -36.03
C ARG A 43 -2.14 17.49 -35.85
N GLY A 44 -1.83 16.30 -35.36
CA GLY A 44 -2.82 15.53 -34.64
C GLY A 44 -3.29 16.40 -33.46
N GLU A 45 -4.61 16.62 -33.36
CA GLU A 45 -5.19 17.30 -32.22
C GLU A 45 -4.64 16.68 -30.95
N PRO A 46 -4.21 17.46 -29.94
CA PRO A 46 -3.84 16.89 -28.65
C PRO A 46 -5.07 16.18 -28.12
N ILE A 47 -5.01 14.85 -28.05
CA ILE A 47 -6.00 14.07 -27.34
C ILE A 47 -5.87 14.52 -25.89
N ALA A 48 -6.71 15.47 -25.50
CA ALA A 48 -6.89 15.84 -24.11
C ALA A 48 -7.50 14.61 -23.44
N VAL A 49 -6.65 13.74 -22.90
CA VAL A 49 -7.10 12.70 -22.01
C VAL A 49 -7.65 13.44 -20.79
N PRO A 50 -8.95 13.38 -20.51
CA PRO A 50 -9.48 14.07 -19.34
C PRO A 50 -8.81 13.45 -18.11
N VAL A 51 -7.97 14.21 -17.42
CA VAL A 51 -7.46 13.84 -16.10
C VAL A 51 -8.65 13.95 -15.16
N THR A 52 -9.37 12.87 -15.01
CA THR A 52 -10.47 12.77 -14.05
C THR A 52 -9.83 12.67 -12.68
N LEU A 53 -9.75 13.79 -11.98
CA LEU A 53 -9.37 13.77 -10.57
C LEU A 53 -10.48 13.04 -9.81
N ALA A 54 -10.13 11.94 -9.15
CA ALA A 54 -11.07 11.22 -8.30
C ALA A 54 -11.58 12.19 -7.20
N ARG A 55 -12.90 12.24 -7.05
CA ARG A 55 -13.57 13.13 -6.08
C ARG A 55 -13.62 12.51 -4.69
N SER A 56 -13.40 11.20 -4.58
CA SER A 56 -13.45 10.43 -3.34
C SER A 56 -12.46 9.26 -3.37
N ALA A 57 -12.11 8.76 -2.18
CA ALA A 57 -11.30 7.56 -2.03
C ALA A 57 -11.93 6.34 -2.73
N ALA A 58 -13.26 6.22 -2.68
CA ALA A 58 -13.97 5.14 -3.35
C ALA A 58 -13.83 5.20 -4.88
N GLU A 59 -13.96 6.38 -5.48
CA GLU A 59 -13.74 6.59 -6.92
C GLU A 59 -12.28 6.30 -7.32
N ALA A 60 -11.32 6.74 -6.50
CA ALA A 60 -9.91 6.47 -6.71
C ALA A 60 -9.62 4.96 -6.68
N LEU A 61 -10.15 4.23 -5.70
CA LEU A 61 -10.01 2.78 -5.61
C LEU A 61 -10.67 2.05 -6.80
N ALA A 62 -11.83 2.52 -7.26
CA ALA A 62 -12.49 1.99 -8.45
C ALA A 62 -11.60 2.18 -9.70
N GLY A 63 -11.02 3.37 -9.90
CA GLY A 63 -10.09 3.63 -10.99
C GLY A 63 -8.84 2.75 -10.94
N ILE A 64 -8.25 2.53 -9.76
CA ILE A 64 -7.13 1.59 -9.58
C ILE A 64 -7.56 0.16 -9.94
N ARG A 65 -8.76 -0.25 -9.57
CA ARG A 65 -9.26 -1.59 -9.90
C ARG A 65 -9.47 -1.76 -11.42
N GLU A 66 -9.96 -0.73 -12.08
CA GLU A 66 -10.08 -0.68 -13.54
C GLU A 66 -8.71 -0.70 -14.23
N GLU A 67 -7.74 0.08 -13.73
CA GLU A 67 -6.36 0.08 -14.24
C GLU A 67 -5.70 -1.30 -14.13
N ILE A 68 -5.91 -2.01 -13.03
CA ILE A 68 -5.43 -3.38 -12.86
C ILE A 68 -6.08 -4.28 -13.92
N GLY A 69 -7.39 -4.17 -14.13
CA GLY A 69 -8.16 -4.98 -15.06
C GLY A 69 -7.95 -6.48 -14.81
N ASP A 70 -7.85 -7.26 -15.87
CA ASP A 70 -7.35 -8.64 -15.84
C ASP A 70 -5.83 -8.66 -16.08
N CYS A 71 -5.09 -8.20 -15.09
CA CYS A 71 -3.66 -7.89 -15.13
C CYS A 71 -2.80 -9.00 -15.72
N THR A 72 -2.00 -8.68 -16.71
CA THR A 72 -1.01 -9.58 -17.35
C THR A 72 0.44 -9.10 -17.15
N ARG A 73 0.69 -8.17 -16.21
CA ARG A 73 1.97 -7.47 -16.06
C ARG A 73 3.10 -8.33 -15.50
N CYS A 74 2.81 -9.42 -14.80
CA CYS A 74 3.80 -10.36 -14.28
C CYS A 74 3.40 -11.82 -14.57
N LYS A 75 4.34 -12.75 -14.44
CA LYS A 75 4.15 -14.18 -14.74
C LYS A 75 3.01 -14.87 -13.98
N LEU A 76 2.56 -14.33 -12.84
CA LEU A 76 1.48 -14.93 -12.07
C LEU A 76 0.17 -15.07 -12.86
N HIS A 77 -0.06 -14.27 -13.90
CA HIS A 77 -1.26 -14.37 -14.73
C HIS A 77 -1.33 -15.68 -15.54
N THR A 78 -0.17 -16.30 -15.86
CA THR A 78 -0.08 -17.58 -16.58
C THR A 78 0.08 -18.79 -15.65
N LEU A 79 0.32 -18.55 -14.35
CA LEU A 79 0.66 -19.60 -13.39
C LEU A 79 -0.55 -20.11 -12.57
N GLY A 80 -1.76 -19.94 -13.10
CA GLY A 80 -2.97 -20.57 -12.56
C GLY A 80 -3.69 -19.77 -11.48
N ARG A 81 -3.51 -18.44 -11.41
CA ARG A 81 -4.43 -17.61 -10.62
C ARG A 81 -5.84 -17.70 -11.19
N THR A 82 -6.84 -17.71 -10.34
CA THR A 82 -8.26 -17.70 -10.76
C THR A 82 -8.71 -16.27 -11.00
N GLN A 83 -8.41 -15.36 -10.10
CA GLN A 83 -8.81 -13.95 -10.22
C GLN A 83 -7.90 -13.01 -9.43
N ILE A 84 -8.11 -11.71 -9.61
CA ILE A 84 -7.41 -10.67 -8.87
C ILE A 84 -8.09 -10.43 -7.53
N VAL A 85 -7.31 -10.48 -6.45
CA VAL A 85 -7.74 -10.14 -5.10
C VAL A 85 -7.30 -8.71 -4.80
N PHE A 86 -8.17 -7.75 -5.10
CA PHE A 86 -7.83 -6.33 -5.06
C PHE A 86 -7.62 -5.80 -3.65
N GLY A 87 -8.60 -6.01 -2.80
CA GLY A 87 -8.74 -5.47 -1.45
C GLY A 87 -10.21 -5.25 -1.13
N VAL A 88 -10.54 -5.07 0.15
CA VAL A 88 -11.92 -4.91 0.62
C VAL A 88 -11.96 -4.08 1.91
N GLY A 89 -13.03 -3.35 2.11
CA GLY A 89 -13.31 -2.59 3.34
C GLY A 89 -13.70 -1.15 3.08
N ASN A 90 -13.60 -0.32 4.11
CA ASN A 90 -13.95 1.08 4.05
C ASN A 90 -12.91 1.88 3.25
N PRO A 91 -13.30 2.59 2.16
CA PRO A 91 -12.40 3.46 1.43
C PRO A 91 -11.80 4.61 2.26
N ASN A 92 -12.45 4.99 3.36
CA ASN A 92 -12.00 6.03 4.28
C ASN A 92 -11.58 5.44 5.64
N ALA A 93 -10.95 4.26 5.64
CA ALA A 93 -10.56 3.58 6.86
C ALA A 93 -9.35 4.26 7.52
N ASP A 94 -9.43 4.54 8.82
CA ASP A 94 -8.28 4.96 9.63
C ASP A 94 -7.27 3.82 9.85
N LEU A 95 -7.70 2.57 9.70
CA LEU A 95 -6.90 1.38 9.93
C LEU A 95 -6.88 0.47 8.71
N MET A 96 -5.68 0.16 8.21
CA MET A 96 -5.48 -0.73 7.08
C MET A 96 -4.61 -1.93 7.46
N PHE A 97 -5.02 -3.12 7.05
CA PHE A 97 -4.25 -4.36 7.19
C PHE A 97 -3.63 -4.75 5.83
N VAL A 98 -2.33 -5.01 5.82
CA VAL A 98 -1.61 -5.39 4.61
C VAL A 98 -0.93 -6.72 4.81
N GLY A 99 -1.34 -7.73 4.04
CA GLY A 99 -0.72 -9.05 3.98
C GLY A 99 0.24 -9.21 2.80
N GLU A 100 0.73 -10.42 2.61
CA GLU A 100 1.71 -10.78 1.58
C GLU A 100 1.04 -11.00 0.21
N ALA A 101 0.23 -12.05 0.10
CA ALA A 101 -0.39 -12.50 -1.14
C ALA A 101 -1.68 -13.28 -0.84
N PRO A 102 -2.58 -13.43 -1.83
CA PRO A 102 -3.76 -14.28 -1.70
C PRO A 102 -3.40 -15.76 -1.53
N GLY A 103 -4.16 -16.48 -0.70
CA GLY A 103 -4.18 -17.92 -0.62
C GLY A 103 -5.20 -18.53 -1.60
N ALA A 104 -5.47 -19.85 -1.44
CA ALA A 104 -6.37 -20.58 -2.33
C ALA A 104 -7.82 -20.11 -2.21
N ASP A 105 -8.31 -19.91 -0.99
CA ASP A 105 -9.70 -19.49 -0.75
C ASP A 105 -9.91 -18.06 -1.27
N GLU A 106 -8.91 -17.19 -1.08
CA GLU A 106 -8.92 -15.81 -1.56
C GLU A 106 -8.91 -15.74 -3.09
N ASP A 107 -8.12 -16.59 -3.75
CA ASP A 107 -8.03 -16.67 -5.21
C ASP A 107 -9.36 -17.10 -5.84
N ILE A 108 -10.10 -18.01 -5.19
CA ILE A 108 -11.42 -18.48 -5.63
C ILE A 108 -12.49 -17.39 -5.41
N GLN A 109 -12.45 -16.69 -4.25
CA GLN A 109 -13.51 -15.76 -3.87
C GLN A 109 -13.24 -14.31 -4.33
N GLY A 110 -12.00 -13.96 -4.71
CA GLY A 110 -11.61 -12.59 -5.07
C GLY A 110 -11.52 -11.63 -3.89
N VAL A 111 -11.62 -12.13 -2.65
CA VAL A 111 -11.65 -11.35 -1.41
C VAL A 111 -10.45 -11.69 -0.55
N PRO A 112 -9.69 -10.72 -0.01
CA PRO A 112 -8.53 -11.00 0.82
C PRO A 112 -8.95 -11.54 2.20
N PHE A 113 -8.15 -12.45 2.75
CA PHE A 113 -8.32 -13.00 4.09
C PHE A 113 -9.72 -13.59 4.37
N VAL A 114 -10.14 -14.57 3.59
CA VAL A 114 -11.40 -15.32 3.76
C VAL A 114 -11.20 -16.73 4.31
N GLY A 115 -10.03 -17.36 4.07
CA GLY A 115 -9.68 -18.68 4.59
C GLY A 115 -9.45 -18.68 6.11
N ARG A 116 -8.90 -19.76 6.66
CA ARG A 116 -8.66 -19.93 8.11
C ARG A 116 -7.85 -18.78 8.73
N ALA A 117 -6.84 -18.30 8.03
CA ALA A 117 -6.04 -17.13 8.45
C ALA A 117 -6.89 -15.85 8.46
N GLY A 118 -7.76 -15.70 7.48
CA GLY A 118 -8.69 -14.58 7.38
C GLY A 118 -9.74 -14.58 8.50
N GLN A 119 -10.27 -15.74 8.86
CA GLN A 119 -11.18 -15.87 10.01
C GLN A 119 -10.49 -15.47 11.33
N LEU A 120 -9.20 -15.81 11.49
CA LEU A 120 -8.45 -15.33 12.64
C LEU A 120 -8.26 -13.81 12.60
N LEU A 121 -7.92 -13.24 11.42
CA LEU A 121 -7.81 -11.79 11.27
C LEU A 121 -9.12 -11.09 11.62
N THR A 122 -10.27 -11.61 11.19
CA THR A 122 -11.57 -11.06 11.55
C THR A 122 -11.76 -11.01 13.07
N ARG A 123 -11.45 -12.10 13.78
CA ARG A 123 -11.51 -12.10 15.25
C ARG A 123 -10.53 -11.12 15.90
N MET A 124 -9.34 -10.91 15.30
CA MET A 124 -8.39 -9.91 15.78
C MET A 124 -8.93 -8.48 15.60
N ILE A 125 -9.57 -8.18 14.47
CA ILE A 125 -10.24 -6.90 14.19
C ILE A 125 -11.38 -6.67 15.19
N GLU A 126 -12.23 -7.67 15.40
CA GLU A 126 -13.33 -7.63 16.37
C GLU A 126 -12.84 -7.43 17.81
N ALA A 127 -11.72 -8.08 18.18
CA ALA A 127 -11.08 -7.88 19.49
C ALA A 127 -10.54 -6.44 19.68
N MET A 128 -10.20 -5.74 18.59
CA MET A 128 -9.84 -4.31 18.62
C MET A 128 -11.07 -3.39 18.71
N GLY A 129 -12.30 -3.92 18.67
CA GLY A 129 -13.54 -3.15 18.68
C GLY A 129 -13.94 -2.55 17.34
N PHE A 130 -13.40 -3.10 16.23
CA PHE A 130 -13.81 -2.73 14.88
C PHE A 130 -14.64 -3.85 14.24
N LYS A 131 -15.50 -3.48 13.32
CA LYS A 131 -16.06 -4.42 12.34
C LYS A 131 -15.11 -4.57 11.16
N ARG A 132 -15.21 -5.69 10.46
CA ARG A 132 -14.35 -5.96 9.30
C ARG A 132 -14.55 -4.96 8.16
N ASP A 133 -15.75 -4.42 7.99
CA ASP A 133 -16.13 -3.41 7.00
C ASP A 133 -15.74 -1.98 7.39
N GLU A 134 -15.31 -1.74 8.62
CA GLU A 134 -14.82 -0.44 9.10
C GLU A 134 -13.32 -0.23 8.78
N VAL A 135 -12.57 -1.30 8.55
CA VAL A 135 -11.16 -1.29 8.19
C VAL A 135 -10.96 -1.57 6.71
N TYR A 136 -9.75 -1.35 6.18
CA TYR A 136 -9.41 -1.80 4.83
C TYR A 136 -8.40 -2.94 4.89
N ILE A 137 -8.58 -3.96 4.04
CA ILE A 137 -7.72 -5.15 4.01
C ILE A 137 -7.24 -5.38 2.59
N ALA A 138 -5.93 -5.48 2.42
CA ALA A 138 -5.31 -5.79 1.13
C ALA A 138 -4.06 -6.66 1.30
N ASN A 139 -3.51 -7.13 0.20
CA ASN A 139 -2.21 -7.76 0.13
C ASN A 139 -1.27 -6.92 -0.73
N VAL A 140 0.03 -7.13 -0.59
CA VAL A 140 1.03 -6.58 -1.50
C VAL A 140 0.78 -7.12 -2.91
N LEU A 141 0.75 -8.45 -3.08
CA LEU A 141 0.36 -9.07 -4.34
C LEU A 141 -1.16 -9.16 -4.46
N LYS A 142 -1.64 -8.96 -5.69
CA LYS A 142 -3.07 -9.10 -6.02
C LYS A 142 -3.40 -10.46 -6.65
N CYS A 143 -2.39 -11.27 -6.94
CA CYS A 143 -2.52 -12.59 -7.55
C CYS A 143 -1.89 -13.65 -6.64
N ARG A 144 -2.48 -14.85 -6.60
CA ARG A 144 -1.97 -15.99 -5.83
C ARG A 144 -0.73 -16.58 -6.49
N PRO A 145 0.42 -16.71 -5.79
CA PRO A 145 1.54 -17.50 -6.27
C PRO A 145 1.23 -19.01 -6.26
N PRO A 146 1.78 -19.81 -7.22
CA PRO A 146 1.58 -21.25 -7.27
C PRO A 146 1.94 -21.93 -5.95
N GLY A 147 1.07 -22.84 -5.47
CA GLY A 147 1.30 -23.57 -4.22
C GLY A 147 1.42 -22.69 -2.96
N ASN A 148 0.99 -21.42 -3.02
CA ASN A 148 1.18 -20.43 -1.97
C ASN A 148 2.67 -20.24 -1.59
N ARG A 149 3.59 -20.33 -2.56
CA ARG A 149 4.99 -20.00 -2.34
C ARG A 149 5.16 -18.51 -2.02
N ASN A 150 6.30 -18.16 -1.46
CA ASN A 150 6.64 -16.75 -1.28
C ASN A 150 6.71 -16.04 -2.65
N PRO A 151 6.31 -14.76 -2.71
CA PRO A 151 6.46 -13.93 -3.91
C PRO A 151 7.92 -13.82 -4.35
N GLU A 152 8.14 -13.75 -5.64
CA GLU A 152 9.46 -13.45 -6.21
C GLU A 152 9.64 -11.94 -6.37
N PRO A 153 10.90 -11.45 -6.39
CA PRO A 153 11.17 -10.00 -6.43
C PRO A 153 10.53 -9.26 -7.61
N ASP A 154 10.48 -9.87 -8.79
CA ASP A 154 9.86 -9.32 -9.99
C ASP A 154 8.32 -9.24 -9.89
N GLU A 155 7.69 -10.26 -9.32
CA GLU A 155 6.25 -10.28 -9.06
C GLU A 155 5.84 -9.15 -8.11
N PHE A 156 6.67 -8.98 -7.09
CA PHE A 156 6.51 -7.96 -6.08
C PHE A 156 6.69 -6.55 -6.68
N ALA A 157 7.82 -6.27 -7.35
CA ALA A 157 8.11 -4.97 -7.93
C ALA A 157 7.02 -4.52 -8.93
N THR A 158 6.42 -5.48 -9.64
CA THR A 158 5.33 -5.22 -10.58
C THR A 158 4.00 -4.88 -9.88
N CYS A 159 3.73 -5.48 -8.71
CA CYS A 159 2.42 -5.38 -8.04
C CYS A 159 2.36 -4.32 -6.94
N GLU A 160 3.49 -4.03 -6.29
CA GLU A 160 3.62 -3.06 -5.20
C GLU A 160 3.04 -1.66 -5.54
N PRO A 161 3.21 -1.12 -6.76
CA PRO A 161 2.65 0.20 -7.10
C PRO A 161 1.14 0.31 -6.88
N PHE A 162 0.38 -0.75 -7.10
CA PHE A 162 -1.07 -0.75 -6.85
C PHE A 162 -1.41 -0.66 -5.37
N LEU A 163 -0.62 -1.30 -4.50
CA LEU A 163 -0.79 -1.12 -3.06
C LEU A 163 -0.50 0.32 -2.64
N PHE A 164 0.53 0.94 -3.22
CA PHE A 164 0.85 2.33 -2.93
C PHE A 164 -0.23 3.30 -3.37
N GLN A 165 -0.84 3.06 -4.53
CA GLN A 165 -1.99 3.84 -4.98
C GLN A 165 -3.20 3.65 -4.03
N GLN A 166 -3.47 2.43 -3.57
CA GLN A 166 -4.52 2.17 -2.58
C GLN A 166 -4.26 2.91 -1.26
N LEU A 167 -3.02 2.85 -0.74
CA LEU A 167 -2.62 3.59 0.47
C LEU A 167 -2.79 5.10 0.30
N ALA A 168 -2.38 5.64 -0.84
CA ALA A 168 -2.52 7.07 -1.15
C ALA A 168 -3.97 7.51 -1.33
N SER A 169 -4.87 6.61 -1.72
CA SER A 169 -6.29 6.91 -1.88
C SER A 169 -7.07 6.83 -0.56
N ILE A 170 -6.68 5.90 0.32
CA ILE A 170 -7.34 5.65 1.61
C ILE A 170 -6.82 6.59 2.68
N GLU A 171 -5.53 6.94 2.65
CA GLU A 171 -4.82 7.76 3.63
C GLU A 171 -5.04 7.30 5.08
N PRO A 172 -4.80 6.00 5.40
CA PRO A 172 -5.06 5.49 6.74
C PRO A 172 -4.11 6.11 7.75
N GLN A 173 -4.57 6.33 8.98
CA GLN A 173 -3.70 6.77 10.09
C GLN A 173 -2.72 5.67 10.51
N VAL A 174 -3.18 4.40 10.47
CA VAL A 174 -2.39 3.24 10.88
C VAL A 174 -2.44 2.14 9.82
N VAL A 175 -1.27 1.60 9.49
CA VAL A 175 -1.09 0.40 8.65
C VAL A 175 -0.53 -0.73 9.49
N ILE A 176 -1.21 -1.87 9.57
CA ILE A 176 -0.70 -3.09 10.20
C ILE A 176 -0.15 -4.02 9.12
N ALA A 177 1.16 -4.25 9.13
CA ALA A 177 1.83 -5.18 8.24
C ALA A 177 1.80 -6.60 8.83
N LEU A 178 1.09 -7.50 8.16
CA LEU A 178 0.87 -8.88 8.60
C LEU A 178 1.97 -9.81 8.09
N GLY A 179 2.91 -10.14 8.98
CA GLY A 179 4.00 -11.08 8.72
C GLY A 179 5.28 -10.43 8.20
N ALA A 180 6.32 -11.26 8.13
CA ALA A 180 7.67 -10.81 7.78
C ALA A 180 7.76 -10.23 6.36
N PHE A 181 7.06 -10.85 5.40
CA PHE A 181 7.13 -10.43 4.01
C PHE A 181 6.54 -9.03 3.82
N ALA A 182 5.29 -8.81 4.23
CA ALA A 182 4.66 -7.50 4.15
C ALA A 182 5.47 -6.42 4.89
N ALA A 183 5.95 -6.73 6.09
CA ALA A 183 6.74 -5.79 6.89
C ALA A 183 8.07 -5.41 6.21
N ARG A 184 8.84 -6.39 5.73
CA ARG A 184 10.12 -6.16 5.04
C ARG A 184 9.95 -5.35 3.77
N THR A 185 8.94 -5.67 3.03
CA THR A 185 8.58 -5.00 1.81
C THR A 185 8.27 -3.52 2.03
N LEU A 186 7.32 -3.24 2.91
CA LEU A 186 6.91 -1.86 3.18
C LEU A 186 8.04 -1.04 3.82
N LEU A 187 8.84 -1.66 4.69
CA LEU A 187 9.97 -0.99 5.36
C LEU A 187 11.28 -1.03 4.57
N LYS A 188 11.33 -1.74 3.43
CA LYS A 188 12.56 -1.92 2.62
C LYS A 188 13.74 -2.42 3.49
N THR A 189 13.53 -3.49 4.27
CA THR A 189 14.51 -4.06 5.20
C THR A 189 14.48 -5.58 5.17
N ASP A 190 15.62 -6.22 5.46
CA ASP A 190 15.74 -7.67 5.60
C ASP A 190 15.61 -8.14 7.07
N ALA A 191 15.35 -7.22 7.99
CA ALA A 191 15.24 -7.53 9.41
C ALA A 191 14.12 -8.57 9.68
N PRO A 192 14.34 -9.53 10.59
CA PRO A 192 13.32 -10.51 10.94
C PRO A 192 12.14 -9.86 11.66
N ILE A 193 10.95 -10.47 11.52
CA ILE A 193 9.71 -9.95 12.13
C ILE A 193 9.85 -9.78 13.65
N SER A 194 10.61 -10.62 14.32
CA SER A 194 10.88 -10.55 15.77
C SER A 194 11.59 -9.26 16.18
N ARG A 195 12.31 -8.61 15.27
CA ARG A 195 12.96 -7.30 15.52
C ARG A 195 12.10 -6.12 15.08
N LEU A 196 11.17 -6.34 14.18
CA LEU A 196 10.30 -5.31 13.62
C LEU A 196 9.03 -5.12 14.45
N ARG A 197 8.42 -6.23 14.94
CA ARG A 197 7.20 -6.16 15.73
C ARG A 197 7.39 -5.42 17.06
N GLY A 198 6.31 -4.95 17.63
CA GLY A 198 6.34 -4.17 18.87
C GLY A 198 6.90 -2.75 18.69
N ARG A 199 7.08 -2.30 17.48
CA ARG A 199 7.62 -0.98 17.13
C ARG A 199 6.70 -0.26 16.15
N ILE A 200 6.73 1.07 16.21
CA ILE A 200 6.00 1.97 15.33
C ILE A 200 7.00 2.60 14.37
N PHE A 201 6.67 2.57 13.08
CA PHE A 201 7.48 3.18 12.03
C PHE A 201 6.66 4.25 11.31
N ASP A 202 7.33 5.32 10.86
CA ASP A 202 6.70 6.30 9.96
C ASP A 202 6.70 5.74 8.53
N TYR A 203 5.53 5.79 7.87
CA TYR A 203 5.35 5.21 6.55
C TYR A 203 4.35 6.01 5.73
N ARG A 204 4.84 6.79 4.75
CA ARG A 204 3.99 7.52 3.77
C ARG A 204 2.84 8.33 4.41
N GLY A 205 3.10 8.99 5.52
CA GLY A 205 2.09 9.77 6.26
C GLY A 205 1.30 8.97 7.30
N ALA A 206 1.32 7.64 7.25
CA ALA A 206 0.73 6.75 8.24
C ALA A 206 1.74 6.24 9.27
N LYS A 207 1.27 5.66 10.36
CA LYS A 207 2.09 4.84 11.28
C LYS A 207 1.97 3.38 10.89
N LEU A 208 3.12 2.72 10.68
CA LEU A 208 3.18 1.30 10.31
C LEU A 208 3.61 0.46 11.51
N ILE A 209 2.84 -0.58 11.79
CA ILE A 209 3.08 -1.54 12.88
C ILE A 209 3.19 -2.94 12.29
N PRO A 210 4.39 -3.54 12.27
CA PRO A 210 4.58 -4.93 11.93
C PRO A 210 4.06 -5.85 13.03
N THR A 211 3.39 -6.93 12.64
CA THR A 211 2.98 -8.00 13.56
C THR A 211 3.07 -9.37 12.89
N PHE A 212 2.79 -10.43 13.62
CA PHE A 212 2.77 -11.79 13.07
C PHE A 212 1.62 -11.99 12.08
N HIS A 213 1.89 -12.78 11.03
CA HIS A 213 0.84 -13.16 10.09
C HIS A 213 -0.17 -14.11 10.75
N PRO A 214 -1.48 -13.96 10.51
CA PRO A 214 -2.49 -14.84 11.11
C PRO A 214 -2.25 -16.34 10.86
N SER A 215 -1.75 -16.72 9.69
CA SER A 215 -1.40 -18.12 9.42
C SER A 215 -0.27 -18.66 10.31
N PHE A 216 0.67 -17.81 10.73
CA PHE A 216 1.68 -18.17 11.72
C PHE A 216 1.06 -18.39 13.09
N LEU A 217 0.16 -17.50 13.52
CA LEU A 217 -0.53 -17.57 14.81
C LEU A 217 -1.45 -18.81 14.93
N LEU A 218 -1.92 -19.36 13.80
CA LEU A 218 -2.65 -20.63 13.80
C LEU A 218 -1.73 -21.82 14.12
N ARG A 219 -0.47 -21.77 13.68
CA ARG A 219 0.54 -22.81 13.94
C ARG A 219 1.25 -22.62 15.29
N SER A 220 1.33 -21.39 15.75
CA SER A 220 2.04 -20.98 16.97
C SER A 220 1.15 -20.13 17.87
N PRO A 221 0.12 -20.72 18.52
CA PRO A 221 -0.88 -19.97 19.30
C PRO A 221 -0.31 -19.18 20.47
N ALA A 222 0.84 -19.59 21.02
CA ALA A 222 1.52 -18.90 22.11
C ALA A 222 1.88 -17.42 21.78
N ASN A 223 2.13 -17.15 20.48
CA ASN A 223 2.48 -15.80 20.01
C ASN A 223 1.26 -14.86 19.82
N LYS A 224 0.03 -15.32 20.08
CA LYS A 224 -1.17 -14.46 19.97
C LYS A 224 -1.14 -13.29 20.93
N ARG A 225 -0.57 -13.49 22.14
CA ARG A 225 -0.44 -12.41 23.12
C ARG A 225 0.47 -11.29 22.59
N GLU A 226 1.58 -11.66 21.99
CA GLU A 226 2.50 -10.69 21.39
C GLU A 226 1.87 -9.94 20.21
N ALA A 227 1.13 -10.65 19.36
CA ALA A 227 0.38 -10.00 18.29
C ALA A 227 -0.68 -9.04 18.84
N TRP A 228 -1.34 -9.40 19.94
CA TRP A 228 -2.29 -8.51 20.62
C TRP A 228 -1.61 -7.25 21.17
N ASP A 229 -0.39 -7.36 21.72
CA ASP A 229 0.38 -6.21 22.15
C ASP A 229 0.69 -5.26 21.00
N ASP A 230 1.00 -5.77 19.80
CA ASP A 230 1.19 -4.95 18.59
C ASP A 230 -0.12 -4.24 18.19
N LEU A 231 -1.27 -4.91 18.27
CA LEU A 231 -2.57 -4.31 17.94
C LEU A 231 -2.98 -3.21 18.94
N LYS A 232 -2.59 -3.35 20.21
CA LYS A 232 -2.82 -2.28 21.20
C LYS A 232 -2.04 -1.00 20.89
N LEU A 233 -0.86 -1.10 20.25
CA LEU A 233 -0.15 0.08 19.76
C LEU A 233 -0.97 0.82 18.70
N ALA A 234 -1.62 0.08 17.80
CA ALA A 234 -2.51 0.68 16.80
C ALA A 234 -3.69 1.40 17.46
N LEU A 235 -4.34 0.78 18.45
CA LEU A 235 -5.43 1.40 19.20
C LEU A 235 -4.99 2.68 19.90
N SER A 236 -3.80 2.69 20.50
CA SER A 236 -3.23 3.89 21.14
C SER A 236 -3.05 5.05 20.16
N ILE A 237 -2.55 4.77 18.93
CA ILE A 237 -2.40 5.81 17.89
C ILE A 237 -3.75 6.35 17.43
N LEU A 238 -4.73 5.46 17.31
CA LEU A 238 -6.10 5.80 16.89
C LEU A 238 -6.93 6.47 18.00
N GLY A 239 -6.36 6.65 19.21
CA GLY A 239 -7.07 7.22 20.36
C GLY A 239 -8.26 6.36 20.82
N ARG A 240 -8.23 5.04 20.53
CA ARG A 240 -9.31 4.10 20.91
C ARG A 240 -8.95 3.33 22.19
N PRO A 241 -9.90 3.15 23.10
CA PRO A 241 -9.70 2.32 24.29
C PRO A 241 -9.48 0.86 23.90
N VAL A 242 -8.65 0.15 24.66
CA VAL A 242 -8.54 -1.30 24.52
C VAL A 242 -9.84 -1.94 25.06
N PRO A 243 -10.60 -2.73 24.26
CA PRO A 243 -11.83 -3.36 24.70
C PRO A 243 -11.61 -4.22 25.95
N GLY A 244 -12.53 -4.14 26.91
CA GLY A 244 -12.41 -4.87 28.18
C GLY A 244 -11.53 -4.20 29.24
N THR A 245 -10.87 -3.10 28.94
CA THR A 245 -10.20 -2.25 29.94
C THR A 245 -11.23 -1.24 30.48
N PRO A 246 -11.48 -1.16 31.80
CA PRO A 246 -12.35 -0.12 32.33
C PRO A 246 -11.78 1.25 31.97
N LEU A 247 -12.62 2.14 31.49
CA LEU A 247 -12.26 3.55 31.30
C LEU A 247 -11.86 4.07 32.71
N SER A 248 -10.58 4.25 32.96
CA SER A 248 -10.16 5.04 34.11
C SER A 248 -10.75 6.43 33.90
N ALA A 249 -11.54 6.89 34.87
CA ALA A 249 -12.07 8.25 34.86
C ALA A 249 -10.91 9.20 34.57
N ALA A 250 -11.02 9.93 33.47
CA ALA A 250 -10.12 11.02 33.19
C ALA A 250 -10.37 12.08 34.26
N GLU A 251 -9.39 12.25 35.18
CA GLU A 251 -9.26 13.42 36.01
C GLU A 251 -8.70 14.58 35.19
#